data_6794b617b8e4e4c698b230883d311f39
#
_entry.id   6794b617b8e4e4c698b230883d311f39
#
_cell.length_a   1.000
_cell.length_b   1.000
_cell.length_c   1.000
_cell.angle_alpha   90.00
_cell.angle_beta   90.00
_cell.angle_gamma   90.00
#
_symmetry.space_group_name_H-M   'P 1'
#
loop_
_entity.id
_entity.type
_entity.pdbx_description
1 polymer ?
#
loop_
_entity_poly.entity_id
_entity_poly.type
_entity_poly.pdbx_seq_one_letter_code
_entity_poly.pdbx_strand_id
1 'polypeptide(L)'
;MCQQASSLAAASCCCNCNSSTQKVTDILDPLLIPSKPSQKAVTITPTVVDDDDVVVVYNNNHNQQYSKPNKNKSKTHVTLAINEAISIAKIAIPMILTGLLLYSRSMISMLFLGHLGELALAGGSLAVGFANITGYSVLSGLAMGMEPICGQAFGAKRHTLLGLCLQRTILLLLFVSLPIAILWLNMKSILLLCGQDEDIATQAQTYLIYSLPDLLAQSFLHPLRIYLRSQSVTLPLTFCASLSIILHIPINYYLVNNLNLGIKGIAISSVWTNFNLVASLVIYILISGVYKKTWGGISRECLKGWKSLLNLALPSCISVCLEWWWYEIMILLCGLLVNPRATVASMGILIQTTALIYIFPSSLSFSVSTRVGNELGAGRPKKAKLAATVGLSCSFVLGFTALLFATSVRNLWATMFTQDKEIIALTSMVLPIIGLCELGNCPQTTGCGVLRGTARPKIGANINLGCFYLVGMPVAVVLGFYLGFDFKGLWFGMLAAQMSCVVTMLVVLGRTDWDLEAKRAKLLTHDNDSGGCGDSVVADNEENKEQEYKKLLTKPENKQGEESLGFGADLV
;
A
#
# COMPACT_ATOMS: atom_id res chain seq x y z
N MET A 1 -51.25 15.70 -24.16
CA MET A 1 -52.53 15.17 -23.65
C MET A 1 -52.25 14.73 -22.24
N CYS A 2 -52.58 15.56 -21.38
CA CYS A 2 -53.65 15.59 -20.39
C CYS A 2 -53.30 14.64 -19.23
N GLN A 3 -52.90 15.24 -18.15
CA GLN A 3 -53.71 15.82 -17.06
C GLN A 3 -54.15 14.73 -16.10
N GLN A 4 -53.89 14.81 -14.94
CA GLN A 4 -54.24 15.63 -13.73
C GLN A 4 -54.59 14.60 -12.64
N ALA A 5 -54.53 14.74 -11.43
CA ALA A 5 -54.29 15.85 -10.52
C ALA A 5 -54.44 15.26 -9.09
N SER A 6 -53.76 15.90 -8.22
CA SER A 6 -54.22 16.42 -6.92
C SER A 6 -54.64 15.40 -5.85
N SER A 7 -54.40 15.54 -4.61
CA SER A 7 -54.02 16.68 -3.75
C SER A 7 -54.24 16.28 -2.30
N LEU A 8 -53.47 16.91 -1.41
CA LEU A 8 -53.87 17.37 -0.08
C LEU A 8 -54.03 16.28 1.03
N ALA A 9 -53.66 16.44 2.23
CA ALA A 9 -53.09 17.50 3.08
C ALA A 9 -52.64 16.80 4.38
N ALA A 10 -51.54 17.16 4.93
CA ALA A 10 -51.30 18.06 6.02
C ALA A 10 -51.89 17.70 7.40
N ALA A 11 -51.05 17.94 8.34
CA ALA A 11 -51.22 18.23 9.76
C ALA A 11 -50.95 17.06 10.72
N SER A 12 -49.86 17.09 11.44
CA SER A 12 -49.52 17.91 12.61
C SER A 12 -50.04 17.36 13.95
N CYS A 13 -49.14 17.36 14.86
CA CYS A 13 -49.26 17.48 16.32
C CYS A 13 -49.07 16.24 17.18
N CYS A 14 -47.91 16.18 17.80
CA CYS A 14 -47.62 16.43 19.23
C CYS A 14 -48.29 15.58 20.29
N CYS A 15 -47.43 15.06 21.14
CA CYS A 15 -47.46 15.01 22.59
C CYS A 15 -48.12 13.85 23.31
N ASN A 16 -47.24 13.24 24.08
CA ASN A 16 -47.31 12.94 25.53
C ASN A 16 -48.08 11.74 26.08
N CYS A 17 -47.27 10.98 26.82
CA CYS A 17 -47.43 10.52 28.19
C CYS A 17 -48.39 9.38 28.57
N ASN A 18 -47.73 8.48 29.30
CA ASN A 18 -48.15 7.77 30.50
C ASN A 18 -49.02 6.51 30.44
N SER A 19 -48.36 5.47 30.91
CA SER A 19 -48.73 4.55 32.00
C SER A 19 -50.12 3.92 31.97
N SER A 20 -50.15 2.60 32.00
CA SER A 20 -50.66 1.79 33.11
C SER A 20 -50.93 0.33 32.73
N THR A 21 -50.29 -0.52 33.44
CA THR A 21 -50.76 -1.80 34.03
C THR A 21 -52.17 -2.27 33.67
N GLN A 22 -52.29 -3.53 33.27
CA GLN A 22 -53.21 -4.48 33.92
C GLN A 22 -52.93 -5.96 33.57
N LYS A 23 -52.95 -6.74 34.66
CA LYS A 23 -52.95 -8.18 34.86
C LYS A 23 -54.13 -8.89 34.25
N VAL A 24 -54.00 -10.19 34.01
CA VAL A 24 -54.91 -11.30 34.37
C VAL A 24 -54.09 -12.59 34.28
N THR A 25 -53.68 -13.28 35.32
CA THR A 25 -54.17 -14.38 36.19
C THR A 25 -55.00 -15.42 35.40
N ASP A 26 -54.81 -16.70 35.50
CA ASP A 26 -54.72 -17.80 36.43
C ASP A 26 -54.66 -19.10 35.64
N ILE A 27 -54.19 -20.22 36.05
CA ILE A 27 -54.58 -21.28 37.01
C ILE A 27 -53.72 -22.51 36.64
N LEU A 28 -53.02 -23.21 37.44
CA LEU A 28 -53.24 -24.13 38.56
C LEU A 28 -51.90 -24.76 39.05
N ASP A 29 -51.72 -24.77 40.31
CA ASP A 29 -50.84 -25.55 41.20
C ASP A 29 -51.40 -26.97 41.48
N PRO A 30 -50.81 -27.87 42.32
CA PRO A 30 -49.51 -27.92 43.00
C PRO A 30 -48.87 -29.34 43.09
N LEU A 31 -47.67 -29.52 43.67
CA LEU A 31 -47.39 -30.43 44.81
C LEU A 31 -45.89 -30.64 45.12
N LEU A 32 -45.61 -30.31 46.40
CA LEU A 32 -44.68 -30.93 47.38
C LEU A 32 -43.19 -30.55 47.42
N ILE A 33 -42.88 -29.88 48.53
CA ILE A 33 -41.62 -29.53 49.22
C ILE A 33 -41.03 -30.81 49.92
N PRO A 34 -39.66 -30.94 50.13
CA PRO A 34 -39.08 -30.23 51.29
C PRO A 34 -37.62 -29.74 51.23
N SER A 35 -37.42 -28.63 51.96
CA SER A 35 -36.29 -28.22 52.85
C SER A 35 -34.86 -28.12 52.37
N LYS A 36 -34.41 -26.86 52.32
CA LYS A 36 -33.19 -26.13 52.74
C LYS A 36 -31.89 -26.92 53.07
N PRO A 37 -30.65 -26.32 52.78
CA PRO A 37 -30.25 -25.06 53.41
C PRO A 37 -29.45 -24.06 52.52
N SER A 38 -29.57 -22.82 52.91
CA SER A 38 -28.69 -21.64 52.81
C SER A 38 -27.47 -21.72 51.89
N GLN A 39 -27.48 -20.99 50.77
CA GLN A 39 -26.27 -20.47 50.13
C GLN A 39 -26.43 -18.97 49.77
N LYS A 40 -25.40 -18.23 50.17
CA LYS A 40 -25.25 -16.78 50.00
C LYS A 40 -25.35 -16.40 48.52
N ALA A 41 -26.09 -15.35 48.22
CA ALA A 41 -26.16 -14.70 46.94
C ALA A 41 -24.77 -14.19 46.53
N VAL A 42 -24.24 -14.68 45.42
CA VAL A 42 -23.08 -14.12 44.74
C VAL A 42 -23.62 -13.21 43.62
N THR A 43 -23.38 -11.93 43.79
CA THR A 43 -23.68 -10.92 42.77
C THR A 43 -22.70 -11.13 41.59
N ILE A 44 -23.20 -11.63 40.47
CA ILE A 44 -22.43 -11.73 39.21
C ILE A 44 -22.52 -10.37 38.53
N THR A 45 -21.45 -9.60 38.59
CA THR A 45 -21.23 -8.47 37.66
C THR A 45 -20.79 -9.03 36.30
N PRO A 46 -21.37 -8.61 35.18
CA PRO A 46 -20.90 -9.07 33.87
C PRO A 46 -19.55 -8.45 33.60
N THR A 47 -18.49 -9.25 33.70
CA THR A 47 -17.19 -8.91 33.16
C THR A 47 -17.19 -9.13 31.65
N VAL A 48 -16.79 -8.11 30.93
CA VAL A 48 -16.49 -8.13 29.47
C VAL A 48 -15.51 -9.26 29.20
N VAL A 49 -15.94 -10.23 28.41
CA VAL A 49 -15.11 -11.35 27.97
C VAL A 49 -14.17 -10.80 26.89
N ASP A 50 -12.92 -10.56 27.23
CA ASP A 50 -11.84 -10.44 26.26
C ASP A 50 -11.55 -11.85 25.69
N ASP A 51 -11.47 -11.97 24.38
CA ASP A 51 -11.24 -13.18 23.60
C ASP A 51 -9.82 -13.78 23.76
N ASP A 52 -9.22 -13.67 24.92
CA ASP A 52 -8.00 -14.38 25.30
C ASP A 52 -8.38 -15.39 26.39
N ASP A 53 -8.50 -16.68 26.02
CA ASP A 53 -8.73 -17.83 26.90
C ASP A 53 -7.76 -17.87 28.08
N VAL A 54 -8.10 -17.20 29.16
CA VAL A 54 -7.57 -17.44 30.49
C VAL A 54 -8.73 -17.75 31.42
N VAL A 55 -9.08 -19.00 31.53
CA VAL A 55 -9.97 -19.50 32.57
C VAL A 55 -9.20 -19.41 33.89
N VAL A 56 -9.46 -18.35 34.68
CA VAL A 56 -8.98 -18.27 36.04
C VAL A 56 -10.01 -18.99 36.93
N VAL A 57 -9.70 -20.24 37.26
CA VAL A 57 -10.45 -20.97 38.28
C VAL A 57 -9.92 -20.53 39.65
N TYR A 58 -10.69 -19.69 40.37
CA TYR A 58 -10.41 -19.40 41.79
C TYR A 58 -10.83 -20.59 42.63
N ASN A 59 -9.84 -21.32 43.14
CA ASN A 59 -10.06 -22.32 44.17
C ASN A 59 -9.63 -21.73 45.51
N ASN A 60 -10.60 -21.57 46.43
CA ASN A 60 -10.39 -21.08 47.79
C ASN A 60 -9.71 -22.17 48.66
N ASN A 61 -8.43 -22.37 48.49
CA ASN A 61 -7.59 -23.01 49.51
C ASN A 61 -6.16 -22.47 49.42
N HIS A 62 -5.72 -21.88 50.50
CA HIS A 62 -4.36 -21.42 50.73
C HIS A 62 -3.32 -22.53 50.51
N ASN A 63 -2.73 -22.56 49.31
CA ASN A 63 -1.40 -23.07 49.09
C ASN A 63 -0.88 -22.52 47.77
N GLN A 64 0.10 -21.62 47.85
CA GLN A 64 0.84 -21.11 46.68
C GLN A 64 1.68 -22.24 46.09
N GLN A 65 1.18 -22.86 45.06
CA GLN A 65 1.96 -23.76 44.25
C GLN A 65 2.55 -23.00 43.05
N TYR A 66 3.82 -22.71 43.09
CA TYR A 66 4.58 -22.21 41.93
C TYR A 66 4.45 -23.21 40.77
N SER A 67 3.62 -22.88 39.79
CA SER A 67 3.54 -23.69 38.56
C SER A 67 4.74 -23.38 37.66
N LYS A 68 5.48 -24.45 37.30
CA LYS A 68 6.54 -24.41 36.29
C LYS A 68 6.06 -23.76 35.00
N PRO A 69 6.93 -23.05 34.25
CA PRO A 69 6.54 -22.40 32.99
C PRO A 69 6.01 -23.46 32.01
N ASN A 70 4.76 -23.27 31.62
CA ASN A 70 3.96 -24.22 30.84
C ASN A 70 4.49 -24.27 29.39
N LYS A 71 5.05 -25.43 28.98
CA LYS A 71 5.47 -25.71 27.57
C LYS A 71 4.33 -25.51 26.55
N ASN A 72 3.08 -25.38 26.98
CA ASN A 72 1.92 -25.10 26.11
C ASN A 72 1.85 -23.65 25.61
N LYS A 73 2.42 -22.65 26.34
CA LYS A 73 2.41 -21.25 25.86
C LYS A 73 3.20 -21.08 24.55
N SER A 74 4.32 -21.78 24.37
CA SER A 74 5.13 -21.72 23.15
C SER A 74 4.39 -22.29 21.93
N LYS A 75 3.67 -23.40 22.08
CA LYS A 75 2.85 -23.98 21.00
C LYS A 75 1.73 -23.03 20.54
N THR A 76 1.09 -22.33 21.49
CA THR A 76 0.02 -21.38 21.19
C THR A 76 0.53 -20.17 20.39
N HIS A 77 1.70 -19.61 20.74
CA HIS A 77 2.31 -18.50 20.01
C HIS A 77 2.71 -18.86 18.57
N VAL A 78 3.28 -20.05 18.37
CA VAL A 78 3.66 -20.53 17.02
C VAL A 78 2.42 -20.75 16.15
N THR A 79 1.36 -21.36 16.71
CA THR A 79 0.11 -21.56 15.99
C THR A 79 -0.54 -20.23 15.60
N LEU A 80 -0.50 -19.23 16.49
CA LEU A 80 -1.03 -17.90 16.22
C LEU A 80 -0.25 -17.20 15.08
N ALA A 81 1.09 -17.30 15.10
CA ALA A 81 1.94 -16.76 14.04
C ALA A 81 1.71 -17.44 12.68
N ILE A 82 1.54 -18.78 12.67
CA ILE A 82 1.23 -19.51 11.43
C ILE A 82 -0.13 -19.10 10.88
N ASN A 83 -1.16 -18.97 11.72
CA ASN A 83 -2.49 -18.53 11.30
C ASN A 83 -2.45 -17.11 10.72
N GLU A 84 -1.66 -16.22 11.31
CA GLU A 84 -1.47 -14.87 10.77
C GLU A 84 -0.70 -14.88 9.44
N ALA A 85 0.34 -15.70 9.30
CA ALA A 85 1.07 -15.88 8.05
C ALA A 85 0.13 -16.40 6.92
N ILE A 86 -0.75 -17.36 7.23
CA ILE A 86 -1.76 -17.84 6.28
C ILE A 86 -2.74 -16.71 5.91
N SER A 87 -3.13 -15.87 6.86
CA SER A 87 -4.03 -14.74 6.61
C SER A 87 -3.37 -13.68 5.72
N ILE A 88 -2.09 -13.39 5.91
CA ILE A 88 -1.29 -12.53 5.04
C ILE A 88 -1.16 -13.16 3.65
N ALA A 89 -0.85 -14.45 3.56
CA ALA A 89 -0.66 -15.17 2.30
C ALA A 89 -1.95 -15.19 1.45
N LYS A 90 -3.12 -15.32 2.06
CA LYS A 90 -4.42 -15.25 1.36
C LYS A 90 -4.62 -13.93 0.62
N ILE A 91 -4.05 -12.83 1.09
CA ILE A 91 -4.09 -11.54 0.42
C ILE A 91 -2.90 -11.40 -0.53
N ALA A 92 -1.70 -11.84 -0.12
CA ALA A 92 -0.47 -11.66 -0.87
C ALA A 92 -0.42 -12.48 -2.17
N ILE A 93 -0.82 -13.76 -2.14
CA ILE A 93 -0.73 -14.64 -3.30
C ILE A 93 -1.53 -14.12 -4.50
N PRO A 94 -2.82 -13.74 -4.37
CA PRO A 94 -3.56 -13.13 -5.48
C PRO A 94 -2.93 -11.82 -5.95
N MET A 95 -2.34 -11.03 -5.05
CA MET A 95 -1.66 -9.78 -5.42
C MET A 95 -0.36 -10.03 -6.19
N ILE A 96 0.42 -11.07 -5.84
CA ILE A 96 1.59 -11.51 -6.61
C ILE A 96 1.16 -11.93 -8.01
N LEU A 97 0.13 -12.76 -8.14
CA LEU A 97 -0.38 -13.18 -9.45
C LEU A 97 -0.84 -11.98 -10.29
N THR A 98 -1.57 -11.04 -9.67
CA THR A 98 -1.97 -9.80 -10.35
C THR A 98 -0.75 -8.99 -10.80
N GLY A 99 0.27 -8.86 -9.97
CA GLY A 99 1.52 -8.16 -10.29
C GLY A 99 2.26 -8.82 -11.45
N LEU A 100 2.40 -10.15 -11.44
CA LEU A 100 3.04 -10.91 -12.52
C LEU A 100 2.29 -10.75 -13.86
N LEU A 101 0.97 -10.80 -13.82
CA LEU A 101 0.14 -10.58 -15.00
C LEU A 101 0.37 -9.17 -15.58
N LEU A 102 0.34 -8.13 -14.74
CA LEU A 102 0.56 -6.75 -15.20
C LEU A 102 1.99 -6.53 -15.71
N TYR A 103 2.98 -7.18 -15.12
CA TYR A 103 4.36 -7.20 -15.61
C TYR A 103 4.44 -7.87 -16.98
N SER A 104 3.77 -9.01 -17.19
CA SER A 104 3.70 -9.69 -18.49
C SER A 104 3.09 -8.80 -19.57
N ARG A 105 2.08 -7.98 -19.25
CA ARG A 105 1.52 -6.98 -20.16
C ARG A 105 2.60 -6.00 -20.64
N SER A 106 3.39 -5.47 -19.72
CA SER A 106 4.49 -4.55 -20.08
C SER A 106 5.50 -5.21 -20.99
N MET A 107 5.87 -6.46 -20.72
CA MET A 107 6.76 -7.24 -21.58
C MET A 107 6.18 -7.45 -22.97
N ILE A 108 4.90 -7.80 -23.08
CA ILE A 108 4.22 -7.96 -24.38
C ILE A 108 4.29 -6.65 -25.17
N SER A 109 3.97 -5.51 -24.57
CA SER A 109 4.04 -4.20 -25.22
C SER A 109 5.47 -3.89 -25.72
N MET A 110 6.50 -4.20 -24.92
CA MET A 110 7.90 -4.00 -25.30
C MET A 110 8.31 -4.92 -26.46
N LEU A 111 7.83 -6.17 -26.51
CA LEU A 111 8.05 -7.08 -27.63
C LEU A 111 7.46 -6.53 -28.93
N PHE A 112 6.24 -6.00 -28.89
CA PHE A 112 5.62 -5.36 -30.07
C PHE A 112 6.39 -4.10 -30.51
N LEU A 113 6.89 -3.29 -29.56
CA LEU A 113 7.76 -2.14 -29.88
C LEU A 113 9.04 -2.59 -30.58
N GLY A 114 9.66 -3.66 -30.10
CA GLY A 114 10.85 -4.25 -30.74
C GLY A 114 10.60 -4.73 -32.14
N HIS A 115 9.44 -5.30 -32.45
CA HIS A 115 9.05 -5.73 -33.79
C HIS A 115 8.83 -4.55 -34.77
N LEU A 116 8.52 -3.36 -34.29
CA LEU A 116 8.36 -2.15 -35.09
C LEU A 116 9.70 -1.52 -35.48
N GLY A 117 10.82 -1.97 -34.90
CA GLY A 117 12.16 -1.49 -35.16
C GLY A 117 12.78 -0.68 -34.02
N GLU A 118 14.08 -0.39 -34.18
CA GLU A 118 14.90 0.23 -33.13
C GLU A 118 14.40 1.61 -32.69
N LEU A 119 13.98 2.44 -33.65
CA LEU A 119 13.48 3.79 -33.38
C LEU A 119 12.18 3.77 -32.57
N ALA A 120 11.26 2.85 -32.89
CA ALA A 120 10.00 2.70 -32.14
C ALA A 120 10.25 2.14 -30.73
N LEU A 121 11.20 1.21 -30.59
CA LEU A 121 11.60 0.66 -29.30
C LEU A 121 12.25 1.73 -28.41
N ALA A 122 13.18 2.52 -28.96
CA ALA A 122 13.84 3.60 -28.25
C ALA A 122 12.84 4.69 -27.80
N GLY A 123 12.02 5.18 -28.74
CA GLY A 123 11.01 6.19 -28.45
C GLY A 123 9.94 5.71 -27.47
N GLY A 124 9.44 4.47 -27.64
CA GLY A 124 8.45 3.87 -26.74
C GLY A 124 8.99 3.63 -25.34
N SER A 125 10.23 3.14 -25.22
CA SER A 125 10.89 2.93 -23.91
C SER A 125 11.10 4.25 -23.17
N LEU A 126 11.55 5.29 -23.88
CA LEU A 126 11.74 6.63 -23.32
C LEU A 126 10.40 7.24 -22.87
N ALA A 127 9.33 7.06 -23.66
CA ALA A 127 7.99 7.52 -23.30
C ALA A 127 7.46 6.83 -22.03
N VAL A 128 7.63 5.51 -21.92
CA VAL A 128 7.22 4.73 -20.74
C VAL A 128 8.01 5.15 -19.50
N GLY A 129 9.33 5.34 -19.61
CA GLY A 129 10.18 5.85 -18.53
C GLY A 129 9.72 7.22 -18.05
N PHE A 130 9.51 8.16 -18.99
CA PHE A 130 9.01 9.49 -18.67
C PHE A 130 7.62 9.46 -18.00
N ALA A 131 6.72 8.61 -18.50
CA ALA A 131 5.39 8.41 -17.91
C ALA A 131 5.46 7.85 -16.49
N ASN A 132 6.38 6.92 -16.23
CA ASN A 132 6.59 6.34 -14.91
C ASN A 132 7.03 7.40 -13.89
N ILE A 133 7.99 8.25 -14.25
CA ILE A 133 8.53 9.29 -13.36
C ILE A 133 7.49 10.38 -13.09
N THR A 134 6.87 10.90 -14.15
CA THR A 134 6.08 12.14 -14.07
C THR A 134 4.60 11.91 -13.80
N GLY A 135 4.08 10.73 -14.12
CA GLY A 135 2.65 10.43 -14.03
C GLY A 135 2.32 9.26 -13.10
N TYR A 136 2.75 8.07 -13.46
CA TYR A 136 2.30 6.84 -12.77
C TYR A 136 2.80 6.73 -11.32
N SER A 137 4.04 7.16 -11.02
CA SER A 137 4.56 7.20 -9.65
C SER A 137 3.76 8.19 -8.79
N VAL A 138 3.42 9.36 -9.34
CA VAL A 138 2.67 10.40 -8.65
C VAL A 138 1.23 9.93 -8.37
N LEU A 139 0.52 9.42 -9.38
CA LEU A 139 -0.86 8.95 -9.22
C LEU A 139 -0.94 7.76 -8.25
N SER A 140 -0.04 6.77 -8.37
CA SER A 140 -0.02 5.62 -7.47
C SER A 140 0.34 6.02 -6.04
N GLY A 141 1.32 6.91 -5.87
CA GLY A 141 1.75 7.40 -4.56
C GLY A 141 0.66 8.20 -3.84
N LEU A 142 -0.04 9.10 -4.55
CA LEU A 142 -1.18 9.84 -4.00
C LEU A 142 -2.34 8.90 -3.62
N ALA A 143 -2.62 7.90 -4.46
CA ALA A 143 -3.66 6.92 -4.16
C ALA A 143 -3.35 6.12 -2.87
N MET A 144 -2.09 5.83 -2.59
CA MET A 144 -1.69 5.12 -1.37
C MET A 144 -2.07 5.85 -0.07
N GLY A 145 -2.32 7.17 -0.13
CA GLY A 145 -2.81 7.92 1.01
C GLY A 145 -4.19 7.49 1.52
N MET A 146 -5.02 6.88 0.66
CA MET A 146 -6.32 6.33 1.11
C MET A 146 -6.19 4.98 1.84
N GLU A 147 -5.09 4.25 1.66
CA GLU A 147 -4.91 2.90 2.19
C GLU A 147 -5.07 2.81 3.71
N PRO A 148 -4.40 3.66 4.53
CA PRO A 148 -4.59 3.64 5.98
C PRO A 148 -6.02 3.98 6.41
N ILE A 149 -6.65 4.97 5.75
CA ILE A 149 -8.03 5.38 6.07
C ILE A 149 -8.99 4.22 5.81
N CYS A 150 -8.90 3.61 4.62
CA CYS A 150 -9.78 2.50 4.25
C CYS A 150 -9.55 1.26 5.10
N GLY A 151 -8.30 0.88 5.39
CA GLY A 151 -7.98 -0.27 6.23
C GLY A 151 -8.52 -0.10 7.66
N GLN A 152 -8.23 1.05 8.29
CA GLN A 152 -8.70 1.32 9.65
C GLN A 152 -10.23 1.49 9.71
N ALA A 153 -10.86 2.14 8.72
CA ALA A 153 -12.32 2.27 8.65
C ALA A 153 -13.01 0.91 8.47
N PHE A 154 -12.44 0.01 7.67
CA PHE A 154 -12.96 -1.34 7.51
C PHE A 154 -12.87 -2.13 8.82
N GLY A 155 -11.74 -2.06 9.52
CA GLY A 155 -11.56 -2.67 10.85
C GLY A 155 -12.52 -2.13 11.89
N ALA A 156 -12.78 -0.82 11.88
CA ALA A 156 -13.76 -0.15 12.74
C ALA A 156 -15.22 -0.38 12.33
N LYS A 157 -15.48 -1.15 11.25
CA LYS A 157 -16.81 -1.41 10.68
C LYS A 157 -17.51 -0.14 10.15
N ARG A 158 -16.75 0.94 9.86
CA ARG A 158 -17.27 2.18 9.28
C ARG A 158 -17.22 2.15 7.76
N HIS A 159 -18.09 1.37 7.19
CA HIS A 159 -18.09 1.04 5.76
C HIS A 159 -18.37 2.24 4.85
N THR A 160 -19.20 3.19 5.27
CA THR A 160 -19.53 4.40 4.49
C THR A 160 -18.29 5.28 4.25
N LEU A 161 -17.36 5.32 5.22
CA LEU A 161 -16.10 6.06 5.08
C LEU A 161 -15.22 5.52 3.94
N LEU A 162 -15.28 4.20 3.65
CA LEU A 162 -14.54 3.62 2.53
C LEU A 162 -15.02 4.20 1.19
N GLY A 163 -16.35 4.26 0.99
CA GLY A 163 -16.93 4.82 -0.23
C GLY A 163 -16.62 6.31 -0.39
N LEU A 164 -16.68 7.06 0.71
CA LEU A 164 -16.36 8.49 0.71
C LEU A 164 -14.88 8.74 0.41
N CYS A 165 -13.98 7.95 1.00
CA CYS A 165 -12.55 8.03 0.74
C CYS A 165 -12.23 7.65 -0.72
N LEU A 166 -12.90 6.64 -1.28
CA LEU A 166 -12.80 6.27 -2.69
C LEU A 166 -13.14 7.46 -3.60
N GLN A 167 -14.28 8.13 -3.37
CA GLN A 167 -14.71 9.29 -4.16
C GLN A 167 -13.70 10.44 -4.06
N ARG A 168 -13.26 10.79 -2.84
CA ARG A 168 -12.24 11.84 -2.61
C ARG A 168 -10.94 11.54 -3.35
N THR A 169 -10.48 10.30 -3.30
CA THR A 169 -9.22 9.92 -3.95
C THR A 169 -9.34 9.96 -5.46
N ILE A 170 -10.44 9.48 -6.05
CA ILE A 170 -10.68 9.60 -7.49
C ILE A 170 -10.65 11.07 -7.93
N LEU A 171 -11.34 11.96 -7.21
CA LEU A 171 -11.35 13.41 -7.52
C LEU A 171 -9.95 14.01 -7.41
N LEU A 172 -9.16 13.63 -6.37
CA LEU A 172 -7.78 14.08 -6.22
C LEU A 172 -6.92 13.68 -7.43
N LEU A 173 -7.00 12.40 -7.84
CA LEU A 173 -6.19 11.90 -8.94
C LEU A 173 -6.61 12.52 -10.28
N LEU A 174 -7.90 12.70 -10.53
CA LEU A 174 -8.41 13.41 -11.71
C LEU A 174 -7.89 14.85 -11.77
N PHE A 175 -7.88 15.55 -10.64
CA PHE A 175 -7.35 16.91 -10.57
C PHE A 175 -5.85 16.96 -10.85
N VAL A 176 -5.08 16.05 -10.26
CA VAL A 176 -3.62 15.97 -10.45
C VAL A 176 -3.26 15.47 -11.86
N SER A 177 -4.10 14.66 -12.49
CA SER A 177 -3.86 14.19 -13.87
C SER A 177 -3.86 15.34 -14.90
N LEU A 178 -4.51 16.49 -14.63
CA LEU A 178 -4.53 17.63 -15.55
C LEU A 178 -3.13 18.26 -15.76
N PRO A 179 -2.39 18.68 -14.71
CA PRO A 179 -1.04 19.20 -14.92
C PRO A 179 -0.09 18.14 -15.48
N ILE A 180 -0.27 16.86 -15.14
CA ILE A 180 0.52 15.76 -15.74
C ILE A 180 0.22 15.67 -17.24
N ALA A 181 -1.02 15.76 -17.66
CA ALA A 181 -1.39 15.74 -19.08
C ALA A 181 -0.76 16.92 -19.84
N ILE A 182 -0.75 18.13 -19.27
CA ILE A 182 -0.08 19.31 -19.86
C ILE A 182 1.44 19.05 -20.01
N LEU A 183 2.07 18.46 -19.00
CA LEU A 183 3.48 18.08 -19.06
C LEU A 183 3.74 17.06 -20.18
N TRP A 184 2.90 16.04 -20.32
CA TRP A 184 3.03 15.01 -21.35
C TRP A 184 2.82 15.55 -22.77
N LEU A 185 1.94 16.55 -22.96
CA LEU A 185 1.77 17.21 -24.23
C LEU A 185 3.02 17.98 -24.69
N ASN A 186 3.89 18.39 -23.75
CA ASN A 186 5.10 19.14 -24.01
C ASN A 186 6.38 18.28 -23.93
N MET A 187 6.25 16.96 -23.86
CA MET A 187 7.40 16.05 -23.68
C MET A 187 8.50 16.23 -24.72
N LYS A 188 8.16 16.34 -26.03
CA LYS A 188 9.15 16.53 -27.11
C LYS A 188 10.04 17.74 -26.83
N SER A 189 9.46 18.88 -26.47
CA SER A 189 10.23 20.10 -26.16
C SER A 189 11.17 19.90 -24.97
N ILE A 190 10.71 19.18 -23.94
CA ILE A 190 11.52 18.87 -22.76
C ILE A 190 12.68 17.95 -23.14
N LEU A 191 12.44 16.90 -23.92
CA LEU A 191 13.48 15.96 -24.35
C LEU A 191 14.53 16.63 -25.24
N LEU A 192 14.12 17.52 -26.15
CA LEU A 192 15.05 18.29 -26.99
C LEU A 192 15.91 19.22 -26.16
N LEU A 193 15.35 19.86 -25.10
CA LEU A 193 16.13 20.67 -24.16
C LEU A 193 17.16 19.83 -23.39
N CYS A 194 16.87 18.54 -23.16
CA CYS A 194 17.81 17.60 -22.54
C CYS A 194 18.84 17.02 -23.54
N GLY A 195 18.83 17.46 -24.80
CA GLY A 195 19.78 16.99 -25.82
C GLY A 195 19.43 15.65 -26.45
N GLN A 196 18.17 15.20 -26.35
CA GLN A 196 17.71 13.96 -26.98
C GLN A 196 17.56 14.14 -28.49
N ASP A 197 17.81 13.05 -29.24
CA ASP A 197 17.60 12.98 -30.68
C ASP A 197 16.14 13.31 -31.05
N GLU A 198 15.97 14.07 -32.16
CA GLU A 198 14.66 14.58 -32.59
C GLU A 198 13.69 13.47 -33.02
N ASP A 199 14.19 12.44 -33.71
CA ASP A 199 13.35 11.33 -34.18
C ASP A 199 12.87 10.49 -33.02
N ILE A 200 13.75 10.20 -32.05
CA ILE A 200 13.40 9.48 -30.81
C ILE A 200 12.40 10.30 -30.01
N ALA A 201 12.63 11.61 -29.83
CA ALA A 201 11.74 12.50 -29.10
C ALA A 201 10.36 12.60 -29.76
N THR A 202 10.29 12.55 -31.11
CA THR A 202 9.03 12.56 -31.85
C THR A 202 8.25 11.27 -31.69
N GLN A 203 8.92 10.11 -31.72
CA GLN A 203 8.27 8.81 -31.44
C GLN A 203 7.78 8.73 -30.00
N ALA A 204 8.59 9.19 -29.05
CA ALA A 204 8.22 9.23 -27.65
C ALA A 204 7.01 10.14 -27.39
N GLN A 205 6.99 11.34 -27.97
CA GLN A 205 5.84 12.25 -27.92
C GLN A 205 4.58 11.61 -28.50
N THR A 206 4.72 10.93 -29.64
CA THR A 206 3.60 10.24 -30.30
C THR A 206 3.01 9.16 -29.37
N TYR A 207 3.86 8.31 -28.79
CA TYR A 207 3.41 7.29 -27.84
C TYR A 207 2.66 7.91 -26.65
N LEU A 208 3.21 9.00 -26.09
CA LEU A 208 2.67 9.61 -24.88
C LEU A 208 1.35 10.34 -25.11
N ILE A 209 1.17 10.99 -26.27
CA ILE A 209 -0.11 11.62 -26.65
C ILE A 209 -1.24 10.57 -26.67
N TYR A 210 -0.98 9.41 -27.30
CA TYR A 210 -1.98 8.33 -27.35
C TYR A 210 -2.14 7.59 -26.02
N SER A 211 -1.23 7.79 -25.06
CA SER A 211 -1.31 7.30 -23.69
C SER A 211 -2.03 8.27 -22.73
N LEU A 212 -2.35 9.50 -23.13
CA LEU A 212 -3.04 10.49 -22.27
C LEU A 212 -4.33 9.94 -21.60
N PRO A 213 -5.21 9.20 -22.32
CA PRO A 213 -6.42 8.66 -21.68
C PRO A 213 -6.11 7.65 -20.56
N ASP A 214 -4.89 7.11 -20.49
CA ASP A 214 -4.49 6.20 -19.41
C ASP A 214 -4.44 6.90 -18.05
N LEU A 215 -4.15 8.21 -17.99
CA LEU A 215 -4.21 8.98 -16.76
C LEU A 215 -5.61 8.94 -16.15
N LEU A 216 -6.65 8.98 -16.99
CA LEU A 216 -8.02 8.81 -16.55
C LEU A 216 -8.26 7.39 -16.03
N ALA A 217 -7.84 6.37 -16.77
CA ALA A 217 -7.98 4.97 -16.34
C ALA A 217 -7.27 4.71 -15.01
N GLN A 218 -6.05 5.21 -14.82
CA GLN A 218 -5.27 5.07 -13.59
C GLN A 218 -5.90 5.80 -12.41
N SER A 219 -6.55 6.95 -12.66
CA SER A 219 -7.26 7.72 -11.62
C SER A 219 -8.44 6.94 -11.01
N PHE A 220 -9.02 6.01 -11.73
CA PHE A 220 -10.01 5.06 -11.21
C PHE A 220 -9.37 3.76 -10.71
N LEU A 221 -8.39 3.25 -11.43
CA LEU A 221 -7.81 1.92 -11.20
C LEU A 221 -7.12 1.82 -9.83
N HIS A 222 -6.27 2.80 -9.48
CA HIS A 222 -5.54 2.78 -8.20
C HIS A 222 -6.50 2.79 -7.00
N PRO A 223 -7.47 3.73 -6.89
CA PRO A 223 -8.41 3.74 -5.78
C PRO A 223 -9.29 2.48 -5.70
N LEU A 224 -9.76 1.95 -6.84
CA LEU A 224 -10.59 0.72 -6.86
C LEU A 224 -9.83 -0.50 -6.34
N ARG A 225 -8.54 -0.63 -6.69
CA ARG A 225 -7.68 -1.70 -6.17
C ARG A 225 -7.49 -1.60 -4.66
N ILE A 226 -7.23 -0.41 -4.14
CA ILE A 226 -7.06 -0.18 -2.70
C ILE A 226 -8.38 -0.42 -1.97
N TYR A 227 -9.51 0.03 -2.52
CA TYR A 227 -10.85 -0.18 -1.98
C TYR A 227 -11.19 -1.66 -1.82
N LEU A 228 -10.92 -2.49 -2.83
CA LEU A 228 -11.17 -3.93 -2.74
C LEU A 228 -10.17 -4.62 -1.79
N ARG A 229 -8.90 -4.26 -1.86
CA ARG A 229 -7.84 -4.83 -1.03
C ARG A 229 -8.04 -4.55 0.46
N SER A 230 -8.44 -3.33 0.84
CA SER A 230 -8.71 -2.98 2.24
C SER A 230 -9.82 -3.84 2.86
N GLN A 231 -10.73 -4.36 2.04
CA GLN A 231 -11.77 -5.31 2.42
C GLN A 231 -11.30 -6.78 2.32
N SER A 232 -10.00 -7.03 2.06
CA SER A 232 -9.42 -8.36 1.83
C SER A 232 -10.01 -9.12 0.61
N VAL A 233 -10.59 -8.39 -0.35
CA VAL A 233 -11.17 -8.93 -1.59
C VAL A 233 -10.12 -8.80 -2.71
N THR A 234 -9.24 -9.80 -2.84
CA THR A 234 -8.09 -9.75 -3.76
C THR A 234 -8.18 -10.74 -4.94
N LEU A 235 -8.83 -11.89 -4.77
CA LEU A 235 -9.02 -12.86 -5.86
C LEU A 235 -9.71 -12.26 -7.11
N PRO A 236 -10.77 -11.45 -6.99
CA PRO A 236 -11.39 -10.83 -8.15
C PRO A 236 -10.49 -9.87 -8.90
N LEU A 237 -9.54 -9.21 -8.21
CA LEU A 237 -8.53 -8.37 -8.86
C LEU A 237 -7.69 -9.20 -9.84
N THR A 238 -7.29 -10.41 -9.43
CA THR A 238 -6.52 -11.33 -10.27
C THR A 238 -7.33 -11.79 -11.49
N PHE A 239 -8.60 -12.15 -11.30
CA PHE A 239 -9.46 -12.57 -12.41
C PHE A 239 -9.70 -11.44 -13.43
N CYS A 240 -9.99 -10.23 -12.96
CA CYS A 240 -10.14 -9.07 -13.84
C CYS A 240 -8.84 -8.72 -14.58
N ALA A 241 -7.69 -8.83 -13.90
CA ALA A 241 -6.38 -8.63 -14.52
C ALA A 241 -6.10 -9.71 -15.59
N SER A 242 -6.39 -10.98 -15.29
CA SER A 242 -6.22 -12.08 -16.25
C SER A 242 -7.06 -11.85 -17.51
N LEU A 243 -8.33 -11.49 -17.36
CA LEU A 243 -9.21 -11.19 -18.47
C LEU A 243 -8.67 -10.03 -19.32
N SER A 244 -8.23 -8.95 -18.66
CA SER A 244 -7.71 -7.77 -19.36
C SER A 244 -6.45 -8.06 -20.16
N ILE A 245 -5.58 -8.97 -19.68
CA ILE A 245 -4.35 -9.35 -20.37
C ILE A 245 -4.62 -10.33 -21.51
N ILE A 246 -5.55 -11.28 -21.33
CA ILE A 246 -5.98 -12.17 -22.42
C ILE A 246 -6.52 -11.33 -23.59
N LEU A 247 -7.25 -10.24 -23.30
CA LEU A 247 -7.74 -9.32 -24.32
C LEU A 247 -6.64 -8.41 -24.89
N HIS A 248 -5.58 -8.13 -24.14
CA HIS A 248 -4.48 -7.26 -24.57
C HIS A 248 -3.77 -7.77 -25.81
N ILE A 249 -3.50 -9.08 -25.88
CA ILE A 249 -2.75 -9.68 -26.99
C ILE A 249 -3.49 -9.50 -28.33
N PRO A 250 -4.75 -9.92 -28.49
CA PRO A 250 -5.47 -9.76 -29.75
C PRO A 250 -5.74 -8.29 -30.10
N ILE A 251 -5.98 -7.43 -29.11
CA ILE A 251 -6.17 -5.98 -29.33
C ILE A 251 -4.87 -5.37 -29.87
N ASN A 252 -3.72 -5.70 -29.26
CA ASN A 252 -2.42 -5.20 -29.70
C ASN A 252 -2.09 -5.66 -31.12
N TYR A 253 -2.29 -6.97 -31.37
CA TYR A 253 -2.08 -7.54 -32.70
C TYR A 253 -2.97 -6.86 -33.78
N TYR A 254 -4.26 -6.66 -33.48
CA TYR A 254 -5.21 -6.02 -34.38
C TYR A 254 -4.83 -4.56 -34.69
N LEU A 255 -4.50 -3.77 -33.65
CA LEU A 255 -4.14 -2.36 -33.83
C LEU A 255 -2.81 -2.17 -34.53
N VAL A 256 -1.82 -3.02 -34.25
CA VAL A 256 -0.47 -2.88 -34.82
C VAL A 256 -0.40 -3.47 -36.21
N ASN A 257 -0.88 -4.70 -36.42
CA ASN A 257 -0.68 -5.44 -37.68
C ASN A 257 -1.83 -5.23 -38.68
N ASN A 258 -3.10 -5.22 -38.24
CA ASN A 258 -4.22 -5.08 -39.17
C ASN A 258 -4.52 -3.63 -39.51
N LEU A 259 -4.48 -2.74 -38.52
CA LEU A 259 -4.71 -1.29 -38.73
C LEU A 259 -3.42 -0.52 -39.01
N ASN A 260 -2.25 -1.16 -38.97
CA ASN A 260 -0.93 -0.57 -39.23
C ASN A 260 -0.69 0.76 -38.46
N LEU A 261 -1.21 0.86 -37.22
CA LEU A 261 -1.04 2.05 -36.41
C LEU A 261 0.37 2.21 -35.79
N GLY A 262 1.23 1.19 -35.92
CA GLY A 262 2.59 1.23 -35.38
C GLY A 262 2.65 1.52 -33.88
N ILE A 263 3.51 2.45 -33.48
CA ILE A 263 3.69 2.85 -32.09
C ILE A 263 2.41 3.39 -31.43
N LYS A 264 1.55 4.06 -32.19
CA LYS A 264 0.23 4.55 -31.74
C LYS A 264 -0.67 3.39 -31.32
N GLY A 265 -0.65 2.29 -32.08
CA GLY A 265 -1.44 1.09 -31.80
C GLY A 265 -1.06 0.45 -30.46
N ILE A 266 0.23 0.40 -30.13
CA ILE A 266 0.72 -0.16 -28.87
C ILE A 266 0.28 0.73 -27.68
N ALA A 267 0.39 2.04 -27.80
CA ALA A 267 -0.07 2.98 -26.78
C ALA A 267 -1.59 2.83 -26.52
N ILE A 268 -2.40 2.83 -27.60
CA ILE A 268 -3.86 2.65 -27.50
C ILE A 268 -4.22 1.30 -26.89
N SER A 269 -3.52 0.19 -27.26
CA SER A 269 -3.80 -1.13 -26.71
C SER A 269 -3.55 -1.19 -25.20
N SER A 270 -2.50 -0.52 -24.72
CA SER A 270 -2.18 -0.41 -23.29
C SER A 270 -3.26 0.37 -22.53
N VAL A 271 -3.71 1.49 -23.08
CA VAL A 271 -4.82 2.30 -22.55
C VAL A 271 -6.11 1.47 -22.50
N TRP A 272 -6.44 0.81 -23.61
CA TRP A 272 -7.66 -0.02 -23.70
C TRP A 272 -7.67 -1.14 -22.65
N THR A 273 -6.51 -1.74 -22.40
CA THR A 273 -6.35 -2.80 -21.39
C THR A 273 -6.64 -2.26 -19.99
N ASN A 274 -6.18 -1.08 -19.66
CA ASN A 274 -6.47 -0.46 -18.37
C ASN A 274 -7.95 -0.09 -18.23
N PHE A 275 -8.61 0.40 -19.30
CA PHE A 275 -10.06 0.61 -19.30
C PHE A 275 -10.84 -0.72 -19.15
N ASN A 276 -10.42 -1.79 -19.82
CA ASN A 276 -11.03 -3.13 -19.63
C ASN A 276 -10.89 -3.58 -18.18
N LEU A 277 -9.73 -3.35 -17.55
CA LEU A 277 -9.51 -3.69 -16.15
C LEU A 277 -10.40 -2.87 -15.22
N VAL A 278 -10.51 -1.55 -15.44
CA VAL A 278 -11.43 -0.68 -14.66
C VAL A 278 -12.88 -1.14 -14.84
N ALA A 279 -13.32 -1.36 -16.08
CA ALA A 279 -14.68 -1.81 -16.39
C ALA A 279 -14.99 -3.16 -15.71
N SER A 280 -14.08 -4.13 -15.81
CA SER A 280 -14.22 -5.45 -15.17
C SER A 280 -14.33 -5.34 -13.66
N LEU A 281 -13.53 -4.47 -13.02
CA LEU A 281 -13.59 -4.23 -11.57
C LEU A 281 -14.89 -3.57 -11.16
N VAL A 282 -15.36 -2.56 -11.91
CA VAL A 282 -16.65 -1.91 -11.65
C VAL A 282 -17.81 -2.90 -11.81
N ILE A 283 -17.83 -3.68 -12.88
CA ILE A 283 -18.83 -4.74 -13.12
C ILE A 283 -18.82 -5.73 -11.95
N TYR A 284 -17.63 -6.18 -11.52
CA TYR A 284 -17.51 -7.06 -10.36
C TYR A 284 -18.09 -6.43 -9.09
N ILE A 285 -17.78 -5.17 -8.78
CA ILE A 285 -18.28 -4.46 -7.60
C ILE A 285 -19.81 -4.37 -7.63
N LEU A 286 -20.40 -4.12 -8.81
CA LEU A 286 -21.85 -4.02 -9.00
C LEU A 286 -22.52 -5.38 -8.83
N ILE A 287 -22.01 -6.43 -9.47
CA ILE A 287 -22.60 -7.78 -9.42
C ILE A 287 -22.47 -8.39 -8.02
N SER A 288 -21.29 -8.28 -7.40
CA SER A 288 -21.04 -8.84 -6.06
C SER A 288 -21.79 -8.13 -4.94
N GLY A 289 -22.28 -6.91 -5.19
CA GLY A 289 -22.97 -6.09 -4.19
C GLY A 289 -22.07 -5.58 -3.05
N VAL A 290 -20.73 -5.67 -3.18
CA VAL A 290 -19.76 -5.15 -2.20
C VAL A 290 -20.01 -3.66 -1.90
N TYR A 291 -20.46 -2.91 -2.90
CA TYR A 291 -20.76 -1.48 -2.75
C TYR A 291 -21.96 -1.20 -1.82
N LYS A 292 -22.93 -2.13 -1.67
CA LYS A 292 -24.19 -1.87 -0.93
C LYS A 292 -23.96 -1.42 0.52
N LYS A 293 -22.87 -1.87 1.16
CA LYS A 293 -22.51 -1.50 2.54
C LYS A 293 -21.67 -0.23 2.61
N THR A 294 -20.98 0.12 1.53
CA THR A 294 -19.93 1.16 1.52
C THR A 294 -20.35 2.40 0.74
N TRP A 295 -21.33 2.28 -0.17
CA TRP A 295 -21.76 3.37 -1.02
C TRP A 295 -22.96 4.10 -0.41
N GLY A 296 -22.71 5.31 0.08
CA GLY A 296 -23.75 6.22 0.59
C GLY A 296 -24.34 7.17 -0.47
N GLY A 297 -24.08 6.91 -1.78
CA GLY A 297 -24.45 7.83 -2.86
C GLY A 297 -23.34 8.84 -3.17
N ILE A 298 -23.56 9.65 -4.19
CA ILE A 298 -22.71 10.81 -4.52
C ILE A 298 -23.14 11.95 -3.60
N SER A 299 -22.31 12.26 -2.60
CA SER A 299 -22.61 13.30 -1.59
C SER A 299 -21.65 14.47 -1.72
N ARG A 300 -22.12 15.69 -1.44
CA ARG A 300 -21.24 16.87 -1.31
C ARG A 300 -20.21 16.73 -0.18
N GLU A 301 -20.35 15.76 0.69
CA GLU A 301 -19.38 15.44 1.73
C GLU A 301 -18.04 14.96 1.16
N CYS A 302 -18.01 14.45 -0.09
CA CYS A 302 -16.75 14.13 -0.77
C CYS A 302 -15.84 15.37 -0.98
N LEU A 303 -16.42 16.57 -0.96
CA LEU A 303 -15.67 17.84 -1.04
C LEU A 303 -15.16 18.35 0.31
N LYS A 304 -15.53 17.71 1.42
CA LYS A 304 -15.06 18.05 2.79
C LYS A 304 -13.97 17.07 3.25
N GLY A 305 -13.21 17.43 4.28
CA GLY A 305 -12.24 16.54 4.92
C GLY A 305 -10.98 16.21 4.10
N TRP A 306 -10.62 17.06 3.13
CA TRP A 306 -9.43 16.89 2.27
C TRP A 306 -8.12 16.90 3.05
N LYS A 307 -8.03 17.67 4.15
CA LYS A 307 -6.83 17.81 4.97
C LYS A 307 -6.32 16.46 5.49
N SER A 308 -7.22 15.60 5.97
CA SER A 308 -6.86 14.26 6.46
C SER A 308 -6.29 13.38 5.34
N LEU A 309 -6.93 13.37 4.17
CA LEU A 309 -6.45 12.61 3.02
C LEU A 309 -5.10 13.14 2.50
N LEU A 310 -4.96 14.46 2.31
CA LEU A 310 -3.74 15.08 1.79
C LEU A 310 -2.54 14.90 2.73
N ASN A 311 -2.74 14.97 4.04
CA ASN A 311 -1.69 14.73 5.04
C ASN A 311 -1.11 13.30 4.97
N LEU A 312 -1.86 12.34 4.41
CA LEU A 312 -1.40 10.97 4.18
C LEU A 312 -0.95 10.77 2.73
N ALA A 313 -1.64 11.37 1.76
CA ALA A 313 -1.36 11.21 0.34
C ALA A 313 -0.03 11.84 -0.09
N LEU A 314 0.26 13.08 0.36
CA LEU A 314 1.50 13.76 -0.02
C LEU A 314 2.76 13.03 0.48
N PRO A 315 2.88 12.62 1.75
CA PRO A 315 4.05 11.84 2.18
C PRO A 315 4.13 10.47 1.51
N SER A 316 2.99 9.82 1.24
CA SER A 316 2.97 8.55 0.50
C SER A 316 3.48 8.73 -0.92
N CYS A 317 3.08 9.81 -1.60
CA CYS A 317 3.56 10.17 -2.92
C CYS A 317 5.07 10.41 -2.93
N ILE A 318 5.56 11.23 -2.00
CA ILE A 318 7.01 11.49 -1.86
C ILE A 318 7.77 10.17 -1.64
N SER A 319 7.29 9.29 -0.76
CA SER A 319 7.95 8.01 -0.49
C SER A 319 8.08 7.14 -1.74
N VAL A 320 7.01 7.06 -2.54
CA VAL A 320 6.99 6.28 -3.80
C VAL A 320 7.87 6.93 -4.85
N CYS A 321 7.77 8.24 -5.04
CA CYS A 321 8.58 8.97 -6.02
C CYS A 321 10.08 8.85 -5.72
N LEU A 322 10.50 9.01 -4.46
CA LEU A 322 11.90 8.88 -4.06
C LEU A 322 12.48 7.50 -4.39
N GLU A 323 11.70 6.43 -4.22
CA GLU A 323 12.12 5.07 -4.53
C GLU A 323 12.22 4.85 -6.06
N TRP A 324 11.22 5.28 -6.85
CA TRP A 324 11.22 5.09 -8.29
C TRP A 324 12.27 5.96 -9.00
N TRP A 325 12.39 7.24 -8.59
CA TRP A 325 13.35 8.17 -9.19
C TRP A 325 14.80 7.78 -8.95
N TRP A 326 15.08 7.03 -7.89
CA TRP A 326 16.42 6.49 -7.64
C TRP A 326 16.93 5.67 -8.83
N TYR A 327 16.12 4.75 -9.36
CA TYR A 327 16.51 3.90 -10.49
C TYR A 327 16.77 4.71 -11.76
N GLU A 328 15.99 5.75 -12.00
CA GLU A 328 16.18 6.61 -13.16
C GLU A 328 17.46 7.47 -13.05
N ILE A 329 17.76 7.96 -11.85
CA ILE A 329 19.03 8.64 -11.59
C ILE A 329 20.21 7.69 -11.79
N MET A 330 20.08 6.43 -11.38
CA MET A 330 21.10 5.41 -11.62
C MET A 330 21.37 5.19 -13.11
N ILE A 331 20.33 5.19 -13.97
CA ILE A 331 20.51 5.11 -15.43
C ILE A 331 21.31 6.31 -15.95
N LEU A 332 20.97 7.52 -15.49
CA LEU A 332 21.70 8.73 -15.89
C LEU A 332 23.18 8.67 -15.47
N LEU A 333 23.46 8.20 -14.25
CA LEU A 333 24.83 8.02 -13.78
C LEU A 333 25.59 6.97 -14.60
N CYS A 334 24.94 5.89 -15.06
CA CYS A 334 25.54 4.90 -15.94
C CYS A 334 26.00 5.51 -17.27
N GLY A 335 25.28 6.53 -17.78
CA GLY A 335 25.67 7.26 -18.99
C GLY A 335 26.96 8.09 -18.85
N LEU A 336 27.40 8.33 -17.62
CA LEU A 336 28.64 9.09 -17.31
C LEU A 336 29.83 8.20 -16.97
N LEU A 337 29.68 6.85 -16.97
CA LEU A 337 30.75 5.90 -16.69
C LEU A 337 31.66 5.68 -17.90
N VAL A 338 32.75 4.92 -17.70
CA VAL A 338 33.79 4.67 -18.71
C VAL A 338 33.26 4.05 -19.99
N ASN A 339 32.29 3.10 -19.91
CA ASN A 339 31.63 2.49 -21.07
C ASN A 339 30.12 2.68 -21.02
N PRO A 340 29.59 3.85 -21.45
CA PRO A 340 28.19 4.21 -21.31
C PRO A 340 27.22 3.23 -21.99
N ARG A 341 27.60 2.68 -23.17
CA ARG A 341 26.71 1.77 -23.91
C ARG A 341 26.47 0.47 -23.15
N ALA A 342 27.52 -0.18 -22.68
CA ALA A 342 27.42 -1.45 -21.97
C ALA A 342 26.78 -1.27 -20.59
N THR A 343 27.14 -0.20 -19.86
CA THR A 343 26.61 0.06 -18.52
C THR A 343 25.13 0.43 -18.54
N VAL A 344 24.68 1.28 -19.46
CA VAL A 344 23.26 1.63 -19.61
C VAL A 344 22.43 0.42 -20.04
N ALA A 345 22.93 -0.38 -21.00
CA ALA A 345 22.25 -1.60 -21.44
C ALA A 345 22.14 -2.64 -20.30
N SER A 346 23.25 -2.87 -19.57
CA SER A 346 23.24 -3.75 -18.38
C SER A 346 22.28 -3.23 -17.32
N MET A 347 22.27 -1.92 -17.05
CA MET A 347 21.36 -1.30 -16.10
C MET A 347 19.89 -1.52 -16.48
N GLY A 348 19.56 -1.43 -17.77
CA GLY A 348 18.21 -1.73 -18.26
C GLY A 348 17.77 -3.16 -17.96
N ILE A 349 18.65 -4.17 -18.20
CA ILE A 349 18.36 -5.57 -17.85
C ILE A 349 18.16 -5.73 -16.33
N LEU A 350 19.03 -5.12 -15.53
CA LEU A 350 18.99 -5.22 -14.07
C LEU A 350 17.75 -4.56 -13.46
N ILE A 351 17.31 -3.42 -14.01
CA ILE A 351 16.07 -2.75 -13.59
C ILE A 351 14.85 -3.64 -13.90
N GLN A 352 14.79 -4.27 -15.07
CA GLN A 352 13.71 -5.21 -15.38
C GLN A 352 13.72 -6.41 -14.42
N THR A 353 14.90 -6.90 -14.09
CA THR A 353 15.06 -7.98 -13.10
C THR A 353 14.58 -7.55 -11.71
N THR A 354 14.99 -6.38 -11.27
CA THR A 354 14.56 -5.81 -9.97
C THR A 354 13.05 -5.57 -9.96
N ALA A 355 12.46 -5.07 -11.06
CA ALA A 355 11.02 -4.88 -11.18
C ALA A 355 10.23 -6.19 -11.05
N LEU A 356 10.75 -7.29 -11.63
CA LEU A 356 10.17 -8.63 -11.49
C LEU A 356 10.24 -9.11 -10.03
N ILE A 357 11.39 -8.99 -9.39
CA ILE A 357 11.58 -9.40 -7.99
C ILE A 357 10.71 -8.55 -7.05
N TYR A 358 10.59 -7.25 -7.30
CA TYR A 358 9.83 -6.30 -6.48
C TYR A 358 8.34 -6.63 -6.37
N ILE A 359 7.77 -7.40 -7.30
CA ILE A 359 6.37 -7.83 -7.23
C ILE A 359 6.07 -8.59 -5.94
N PHE A 360 7.00 -9.39 -5.44
CA PHE A 360 6.82 -10.22 -4.25
C PHE A 360 6.81 -9.38 -2.95
N PRO A 361 7.85 -8.57 -2.64
CA PRO A 361 7.85 -7.77 -1.42
C PRO A 361 6.77 -6.67 -1.46
N SER A 362 6.42 -6.09 -2.61
CA SER A 362 5.35 -5.11 -2.70
C SER A 362 3.97 -5.72 -2.40
N SER A 363 3.69 -6.93 -2.91
CA SER A 363 2.46 -7.65 -2.62
C SER A 363 2.35 -8.05 -1.15
N LEU A 364 3.47 -8.46 -0.53
CA LEU A 364 3.54 -8.71 0.91
C LEU A 364 3.30 -7.43 1.70
N SER A 365 3.93 -6.32 1.32
CA SER A 365 3.78 -4.99 1.91
C SER A 365 2.32 -4.53 1.93
N PHE A 366 1.61 -4.68 0.80
CA PHE A 366 0.19 -4.37 0.71
C PHE A 366 -0.68 -5.24 1.61
N SER A 367 -0.33 -6.53 1.72
CA SER A 367 -1.07 -7.47 2.57
C SER A 367 -0.89 -7.16 4.05
N VAL A 368 0.34 -6.86 4.46
CA VAL A 368 0.68 -6.48 5.83
C VAL A 368 0.02 -5.15 6.19
N SER A 369 0.07 -4.15 5.29
CA SER A 369 -0.62 -2.87 5.49
C SER A 369 -2.12 -3.05 5.72
N THR A 370 -2.77 -3.88 4.91
CA THR A 370 -4.20 -4.20 5.06
C THR A 370 -4.49 -4.88 6.40
N ARG A 371 -3.69 -5.89 6.79
CA ARG A 371 -3.87 -6.60 8.07
C ARG A 371 -3.65 -5.69 9.27
N VAL A 372 -2.55 -4.94 9.29
CA VAL A 372 -2.23 -3.99 10.37
C VAL A 372 -3.32 -2.92 10.49
N GLY A 373 -3.73 -2.31 9.36
CA GLY A 373 -4.79 -1.30 9.36
C GLY A 373 -6.13 -1.83 9.88
N ASN A 374 -6.54 -3.02 9.42
CA ASN A 374 -7.79 -3.65 9.85
C ASN A 374 -7.78 -4.01 11.35
N GLU A 375 -6.65 -4.52 11.88
CA GLU A 375 -6.55 -4.88 13.30
C GLU A 375 -6.48 -3.63 14.20
N LEU A 376 -5.81 -2.55 13.77
CA LEU A 376 -5.80 -1.27 14.50
C LEU A 376 -7.19 -0.62 14.49
N GLY A 377 -7.86 -0.60 13.34
CA GLY A 377 -9.23 -0.08 13.25
C GLY A 377 -10.22 -0.86 14.12
N ALA A 378 -10.01 -2.17 14.27
CA ALA A 378 -10.79 -3.00 15.18
C ALA A 378 -10.41 -2.85 16.66
N GLY A 379 -9.43 -1.99 17.01
CA GLY A 379 -8.98 -1.77 18.39
C GLY A 379 -8.18 -2.94 18.97
N ARG A 380 -7.49 -3.72 18.12
CA ARG A 380 -6.71 -4.92 18.52
C ARG A 380 -5.20 -4.72 18.31
N PRO A 381 -4.51 -3.89 19.12
CA PRO A 381 -3.10 -3.54 18.94
C PRO A 381 -2.16 -4.75 19.00
N LYS A 382 -2.43 -5.74 19.86
CA LYS A 382 -1.62 -6.98 19.94
C LYS A 382 -1.64 -7.78 18.64
N LYS A 383 -2.81 -7.88 17.97
CA LYS A 383 -2.92 -8.57 16.65
C LYS A 383 -2.26 -7.77 15.54
N ALA A 384 -2.35 -6.45 15.57
CA ALA A 384 -1.64 -5.57 14.62
C ALA A 384 -0.11 -5.73 14.76
N LYS A 385 0.44 -5.77 15.98
CA LYS A 385 1.84 -6.06 16.25
C LYS A 385 2.25 -7.43 15.70
N LEU A 386 1.41 -8.45 15.92
CA LEU A 386 1.68 -9.80 15.41
C LEU A 386 1.73 -9.81 13.87
N ALA A 387 0.77 -9.17 13.20
CA ALA A 387 0.73 -9.06 11.74
C ALA A 387 1.98 -8.36 11.19
N ALA A 388 2.43 -7.27 11.83
CA ALA A 388 3.66 -6.58 11.47
C ALA A 388 4.90 -7.47 11.64
N THR A 389 5.02 -8.14 12.79
CA THR A 389 6.18 -9.00 13.09
C THR A 389 6.24 -10.20 12.15
N VAL A 390 5.12 -10.89 11.91
CA VAL A 390 5.05 -12.03 10.99
C VAL A 390 5.34 -11.58 9.55
N GLY A 391 4.78 -10.45 9.12
CA GLY A 391 5.03 -9.88 7.80
C GLY A 391 6.51 -9.55 7.57
N LEU A 392 7.18 -8.92 8.55
CA LEU A 392 8.62 -8.65 8.49
C LEU A 392 9.44 -9.95 8.48
N SER A 393 9.07 -10.95 9.25
CA SER A 393 9.75 -12.25 9.21
C SER A 393 9.65 -12.92 7.83
N CYS A 394 8.45 -12.89 7.22
CA CYS A 394 8.26 -13.38 5.85
C CYS A 394 9.08 -12.58 4.82
N SER A 395 9.26 -11.27 5.01
CA SER A 395 10.05 -10.45 4.09
C SER A 395 11.54 -10.77 4.11
N PHE A 396 12.11 -11.14 5.26
CA PHE A 396 13.49 -11.65 5.32
C PHE A 396 13.64 -12.98 4.57
N VAL A 397 12.65 -13.87 4.67
CA VAL A 397 12.64 -15.13 3.90
C VAL A 397 12.59 -14.84 2.40
N LEU A 398 11.75 -13.87 1.97
CA LEU A 398 11.69 -13.43 0.56
C LEU A 398 13.02 -12.83 0.10
N GLY A 399 13.64 -11.96 0.89
CA GLY A 399 14.96 -11.37 0.57
C GLY A 399 16.04 -12.42 0.41
N PHE A 400 16.08 -13.42 1.30
CA PHE A 400 17.01 -14.54 1.18
C PHE A 400 16.73 -15.39 -0.07
N THR A 401 15.47 -15.65 -0.38
CA THR A 401 15.08 -16.37 -1.61
C THR A 401 15.50 -15.59 -2.86
N ALA A 402 15.32 -14.26 -2.88
CA ALA A 402 15.76 -13.40 -3.96
C ALA A 402 17.28 -13.40 -4.14
N LEU A 403 18.05 -13.40 -3.04
CA LEU A 403 19.52 -13.54 -3.06
C LEU A 403 19.94 -14.86 -3.70
N LEU A 404 19.33 -15.97 -3.28
CA LEU A 404 19.62 -17.30 -3.84
C LEU A 404 19.28 -17.35 -5.33
N PHE A 405 18.12 -16.81 -5.72
CA PHE A 405 17.69 -16.72 -7.12
C PHE A 405 18.70 -15.92 -7.95
N ALA A 406 18.98 -14.67 -7.58
CA ALA A 406 19.87 -13.78 -8.33
C ALA A 406 21.29 -14.37 -8.48
N THR A 407 21.80 -15.02 -7.42
CA THR A 407 23.11 -15.66 -7.46
C THR A 407 23.12 -16.91 -8.35
N SER A 408 22.06 -17.72 -8.30
CA SER A 408 21.97 -18.97 -9.09
C SER A 408 21.84 -18.71 -10.58
N VAL A 409 21.07 -17.70 -10.99
CA VAL A 409 20.80 -17.41 -12.40
C VAL A 409 21.84 -16.48 -13.05
N ARG A 410 22.80 -15.96 -12.30
CA ARG A 410 23.69 -14.86 -12.72
C ARG A 410 24.35 -15.05 -14.11
N ASN A 411 24.77 -16.28 -14.44
CA ASN A 411 25.48 -16.57 -15.68
C ASN A 411 24.53 -16.80 -16.88
N LEU A 412 23.28 -17.17 -16.61
CA LEU A 412 22.29 -17.50 -17.63
C LEU A 412 21.34 -16.33 -17.91
N TRP A 413 21.07 -15.48 -16.90
CA TRP A 413 20.02 -14.47 -16.99
C TRP A 413 20.23 -13.45 -18.11
N ALA A 414 21.45 -12.89 -18.19
CA ALA A 414 21.79 -11.90 -19.20
C ALA A 414 21.75 -12.46 -20.63
N THR A 415 22.08 -13.74 -20.82
CA THR A 415 22.08 -14.39 -22.14
C THR A 415 20.68 -14.52 -22.77
N MET A 416 19.63 -14.39 -21.95
CA MET A 416 18.24 -14.36 -22.43
C MET A 416 17.88 -13.03 -23.13
N PHE A 417 18.66 -11.96 -22.88
CA PHE A 417 18.37 -10.60 -23.37
C PHE A 417 19.35 -10.15 -24.46
N THR A 418 20.61 -10.62 -24.40
CA THR A 418 21.66 -10.17 -25.32
C THR A 418 22.71 -11.25 -25.56
N GLN A 419 23.44 -11.12 -26.69
CA GLN A 419 24.61 -11.93 -26.99
C GLN A 419 25.94 -11.16 -26.81
N ASP A 420 25.87 -9.88 -26.47
CA ASP A 420 27.03 -9.04 -26.20
C ASP A 420 27.73 -9.49 -24.90
N LYS A 421 29.00 -9.91 -25.06
CA LYS A 421 29.82 -10.48 -23.98
C LYS A 421 30.08 -9.49 -22.87
N GLU A 422 30.21 -8.20 -23.17
CA GLU A 422 30.50 -7.16 -22.21
C GLU A 422 29.27 -6.89 -21.33
N ILE A 423 28.09 -6.77 -21.93
CA ILE A 423 26.82 -6.61 -21.22
C ILE A 423 26.54 -7.82 -20.35
N ILE A 424 26.79 -9.05 -20.87
CA ILE A 424 26.64 -10.30 -20.10
C ILE A 424 27.56 -10.30 -18.89
N ALA A 425 28.84 -9.93 -19.06
CA ALA A 425 29.82 -9.89 -17.98
C ALA A 425 29.43 -8.88 -16.89
N LEU A 426 29.05 -7.65 -17.27
CA LEU A 426 28.61 -6.62 -16.33
C LEU A 426 27.36 -7.05 -15.57
N THR A 427 26.35 -7.57 -16.26
CA THR A 427 25.10 -8.04 -15.63
C THR A 427 25.32 -9.20 -14.68
N SER A 428 26.09 -10.22 -15.09
CA SER A 428 26.38 -11.39 -14.25
C SER A 428 27.18 -11.04 -13.01
N MET A 429 28.03 -10.02 -13.08
CA MET A 429 28.83 -9.53 -11.98
C MET A 429 27.99 -8.77 -10.93
N VAL A 430 26.94 -8.06 -11.37
CA VAL A 430 26.11 -7.24 -10.49
C VAL A 430 24.91 -8.01 -9.89
N LEU A 431 24.41 -9.04 -10.56
CA LEU A 431 23.26 -9.83 -10.08
C LEU A 431 23.39 -10.31 -8.61
N PRO A 432 24.55 -10.80 -8.13
CA PRO A 432 24.72 -11.14 -6.71
C PRO A 432 24.58 -9.93 -5.78
N ILE A 433 25.04 -8.73 -6.25
CA ILE A 433 24.90 -7.49 -5.48
C ILE A 433 23.42 -7.10 -5.36
N ILE A 434 22.65 -7.25 -6.44
CA ILE A 434 21.18 -7.08 -6.40
C ILE A 434 20.56 -8.03 -5.38
N GLY A 435 20.96 -9.30 -5.39
CA GLY A 435 20.50 -10.27 -4.39
C GLY A 435 20.77 -9.82 -2.95
N LEU A 436 21.94 -9.24 -2.69
CA LEU A 436 22.26 -8.63 -1.39
C LEU A 436 21.40 -7.40 -1.09
N CYS A 437 21.12 -6.57 -2.09
CA CYS A 437 20.20 -5.44 -1.94
C CYS A 437 18.81 -5.89 -1.52
N GLU A 438 18.33 -7.03 -2.03
CA GLU A 438 16.99 -7.55 -1.71
C GLU A 438 16.84 -8.00 -0.25
N LEU A 439 17.95 -8.36 0.44
CA LEU A 439 17.92 -8.59 1.89
C LEU A 439 17.53 -7.34 2.69
N GLY A 440 17.83 -6.15 2.17
CA GLY A 440 17.39 -4.88 2.73
C GLY A 440 16.05 -4.42 2.15
N ASN A 441 15.87 -4.53 0.82
CA ASN A 441 14.70 -4.06 0.08
C ASN A 441 13.40 -4.75 0.52
N CYS A 442 13.38 -6.07 0.66
CA CYS A 442 12.19 -6.79 1.03
C CYS A 442 11.66 -6.38 2.43
N PRO A 443 12.49 -6.32 3.51
CA PRO A 443 12.04 -5.84 4.81
C PRO A 443 11.70 -4.34 4.82
N GLN A 444 12.45 -3.50 4.07
CA GLN A 444 12.16 -2.07 3.95
C GLN A 444 10.79 -1.84 3.32
N THR A 445 10.51 -2.47 2.18
CA THR A 445 9.22 -2.38 1.46
C THR A 445 8.06 -2.86 2.34
N THR A 446 8.24 -3.97 3.06
CA THR A 446 7.23 -4.50 3.99
C THR A 446 7.04 -3.56 5.19
N GLY A 447 8.12 -3.00 5.74
CA GLY A 447 8.08 -1.99 6.79
C GLY A 447 7.34 -0.72 6.38
N CYS A 448 7.52 -0.24 5.14
CA CYS A 448 6.70 0.83 4.57
C CYS A 448 5.21 0.44 4.56
N GLY A 449 4.88 -0.84 4.33
CA GLY A 449 3.51 -1.35 4.47
C GLY A 449 2.97 -1.24 5.89
N VAL A 450 3.77 -1.59 6.91
CA VAL A 450 3.40 -1.40 8.32
C VAL A 450 3.16 0.08 8.63
N LEU A 451 4.05 0.98 8.19
CA LEU A 451 3.89 2.43 8.38
C LEU A 451 2.65 2.99 7.67
N ARG A 452 2.28 2.46 6.50
CA ARG A 452 1.00 2.80 5.87
C ARG A 452 -0.18 2.30 6.68
N GLY A 453 -0.17 1.04 7.12
CA GLY A 453 -1.24 0.47 7.95
C GLY A 453 -1.47 1.24 9.26
N THR A 454 -0.40 1.79 9.86
CA THR A 454 -0.45 2.64 11.07
C THR A 454 -0.71 4.13 10.77
N ALA A 455 -1.02 4.51 9.53
CA ALA A 455 -1.23 5.90 9.09
C ALA A 455 -0.02 6.85 9.33
N ARG A 456 1.22 6.33 9.22
CA ARG A 456 2.47 7.08 9.40
C ARG A 456 3.37 7.12 8.15
N PRO A 457 2.84 7.42 6.94
CA PRO A 457 3.65 7.41 5.71
C PRO A 457 4.77 8.45 5.71
N LYS A 458 4.64 9.53 6.47
CA LYS A 458 5.67 10.58 6.61
C LYS A 458 6.99 10.01 7.14
N ILE A 459 6.93 9.06 8.07
CA ILE A 459 8.14 8.42 8.60
C ILE A 459 8.83 7.60 7.50
N GLY A 460 8.07 6.84 6.71
CA GLY A 460 8.60 6.10 5.57
C GLY A 460 9.26 7.01 4.53
N ALA A 461 8.64 8.14 4.19
CA ALA A 461 9.21 9.13 3.28
C ALA A 461 10.54 9.71 3.79
N ASN A 462 10.61 10.04 5.08
CA ASN A 462 11.84 10.55 5.69
C ASN A 462 12.97 9.51 5.71
N ILE A 463 12.64 8.22 5.99
CA ILE A 463 13.60 7.12 5.93
C ILE A 463 14.14 6.97 4.50
N ASN A 464 13.24 6.92 3.50
CA ASN A 464 13.64 6.79 2.10
C ASN A 464 14.52 7.98 1.66
N LEU A 465 14.13 9.21 2.01
CA LEU A 465 14.92 10.40 1.68
C LEU A 465 16.32 10.32 2.30
N GLY A 466 16.44 10.01 3.59
CA GLY A 466 17.71 9.92 4.29
C GLY A 466 18.59 8.79 3.74
N CYS A 467 18.06 7.60 3.63
CA CYS A 467 18.87 6.43 3.27
C CYS A 467 19.25 6.40 1.78
N PHE A 468 18.33 6.72 0.86
CA PHE A 468 18.64 6.71 -0.57
C PHE A 468 19.49 7.92 -0.97
N TYR A 469 19.10 9.14 -0.59
CA TYR A 469 19.69 10.36 -1.14
C TYR A 469 20.82 10.93 -0.29
N LEU A 470 20.81 10.76 1.06
CA LEU A 470 21.89 11.25 1.92
C LEU A 470 22.95 10.20 2.22
N VAL A 471 22.65 8.90 2.11
CA VAL A 471 23.62 7.82 2.31
C VAL A 471 23.97 7.15 0.99
N GLY A 472 22.99 6.57 0.30
CA GLY A 472 23.22 5.79 -0.90
C GLY A 472 23.82 6.57 -2.07
N MET A 473 23.29 7.78 -2.36
CA MET A 473 23.76 8.58 -3.48
C MET A 473 25.22 9.03 -3.32
N PRO A 474 25.68 9.60 -2.18
CA PRO A 474 27.08 9.90 -1.99
C PRO A 474 27.98 8.66 -2.11
N VAL A 475 27.58 7.52 -1.53
CA VAL A 475 28.34 6.28 -1.63
C VAL A 475 28.43 5.82 -3.09
N ALA A 476 27.32 5.86 -3.86
CA ALA A 476 27.30 5.50 -5.28
C ALA A 476 28.26 6.36 -6.10
N VAL A 477 28.23 7.68 -5.88
CA VAL A 477 29.10 8.63 -6.61
C VAL A 477 30.57 8.44 -6.22
N VAL A 478 30.88 8.32 -4.93
CA VAL A 478 32.28 8.14 -4.47
C VAL A 478 32.84 6.82 -4.96
N LEU A 479 32.12 5.72 -4.83
CA LEU A 479 32.59 4.41 -5.29
C LEU A 479 32.63 4.31 -6.82
N GLY A 480 31.62 4.84 -7.52
CA GLY A 480 31.53 4.76 -8.97
C GLY A 480 32.56 5.61 -9.70
N PHE A 481 32.76 6.86 -9.28
CA PHE A 481 33.55 7.84 -10.02
C PHE A 481 34.91 8.13 -9.42
N TYR A 482 35.07 8.14 -8.08
CA TYR A 482 36.33 8.53 -7.44
C TYR A 482 37.23 7.36 -7.07
N LEU A 483 36.64 6.22 -6.62
CA LEU A 483 37.39 5.03 -6.22
C LEU A 483 37.56 3.98 -7.34
N GLY A 484 37.06 4.25 -8.54
CA GLY A 484 37.26 3.40 -9.71
C GLY A 484 36.54 2.06 -9.71
N PHE A 485 35.48 1.91 -8.86
CA PHE A 485 34.64 0.71 -8.92
C PHE A 485 33.65 0.73 -10.09
N ASP A 486 33.57 1.85 -10.82
CA ASP A 486 32.75 2.01 -12.02
C ASP A 486 31.31 1.51 -11.81
N PHE A 487 30.73 0.71 -12.70
CA PHE A 487 29.36 0.20 -12.64
C PHE A 487 29.01 -0.52 -11.31
N LYS A 488 29.96 -1.28 -10.73
CA LYS A 488 29.76 -1.92 -9.40
C LYS A 488 29.58 -0.89 -8.29
N GLY A 489 30.30 0.23 -8.37
CA GLY A 489 30.26 1.28 -7.35
C GLY A 489 28.87 1.86 -7.17
N LEU A 490 28.11 2.04 -8.28
CA LEU A 490 26.72 2.49 -8.25
C LEU A 490 25.83 1.50 -7.48
N TRP A 491 25.98 0.20 -7.71
CA TRP A 491 25.21 -0.82 -7.02
C TRP A 491 25.60 -1.03 -5.55
N PHE A 492 26.86 -0.77 -5.19
CA PHE A 492 27.26 -0.70 -3.78
C PHE A 492 26.64 0.50 -3.06
N GLY A 493 26.43 1.63 -3.77
CA GLY A 493 25.63 2.74 -3.25
C GLY A 493 24.18 2.33 -2.97
N MET A 494 23.56 1.57 -3.88
CA MET A 494 22.24 0.99 -3.66
C MET A 494 22.21 0.04 -2.45
N LEU A 495 23.23 -0.80 -2.32
CA LEU A 495 23.35 -1.72 -1.17
C LEU A 495 23.46 -0.93 0.14
N ALA A 496 24.27 0.13 0.20
CA ALA A 496 24.39 0.99 1.37
C ALA A 496 23.05 1.66 1.73
N ALA A 497 22.30 2.13 0.71
CA ALA A 497 20.96 2.68 0.89
C ALA A 497 20.01 1.66 1.51
N GLN A 498 19.93 0.46 0.94
CA GLN A 498 19.01 -0.60 1.38
C GLN A 498 19.35 -1.10 2.80
N MET A 499 20.63 -1.27 3.11
CA MET A 499 21.07 -1.70 4.44
C MET A 499 20.76 -0.63 5.50
N SER A 500 21.00 0.65 5.21
CA SER A 500 20.63 1.74 6.11
C SER A 500 19.10 1.86 6.27
N CYS A 501 18.33 1.66 5.20
CA CYS A 501 16.87 1.63 5.25
C CYS A 501 16.34 0.54 6.19
N VAL A 502 16.81 -0.71 6.04
CA VAL A 502 16.31 -1.82 6.88
C VAL A 502 16.65 -1.61 8.35
N VAL A 503 17.87 -1.15 8.67
CA VAL A 503 18.27 -0.87 10.05
C VAL A 503 17.37 0.21 10.66
N THR A 504 17.22 1.34 9.97
CA THR A 504 16.37 2.45 10.44
C THR A 504 14.91 2.03 10.57
N MET A 505 14.40 1.26 9.60
CA MET A 505 13.03 0.76 9.63
C MET A 505 12.78 -0.17 10.82
N LEU A 506 13.69 -1.12 11.10
CA LEU A 506 13.58 -2.02 12.24
C LEU A 506 13.62 -1.28 13.57
N VAL A 507 14.47 -0.26 13.71
CA VAL A 507 14.52 0.59 14.91
C VAL A 507 13.19 1.33 15.11
N VAL A 508 12.65 1.94 14.05
CA VAL A 508 11.37 2.67 14.12
C VAL A 508 10.21 1.74 14.46
N LEU A 509 10.12 0.59 13.81
CA LEU A 509 9.04 -0.36 14.06
C LEU A 509 9.16 -1.03 15.43
N GLY A 510 10.39 -1.30 15.89
CA GLY A 510 10.66 -1.87 17.22
C GLY A 510 10.24 -0.94 18.36
N ARG A 511 10.34 0.40 18.15
CA ARG A 511 9.94 1.42 19.12
C ARG A 511 8.48 1.84 19.03
N THR A 512 7.69 1.24 18.14
CA THR A 512 6.29 1.62 17.93
C THR A 512 5.42 1.23 19.14
N ASP A 513 4.73 2.21 19.72
CA ASP A 513 3.69 2.01 20.74
C ASP A 513 2.36 1.66 20.03
N TRP A 514 2.03 0.37 20.03
CA TRP A 514 0.86 -0.16 19.35
C TRP A 514 -0.47 0.26 19.97
N ASP A 515 -0.50 0.52 21.29
CA ASP A 515 -1.71 0.99 21.99
C ASP A 515 -1.99 2.44 21.63
N LEU A 516 -0.95 3.27 21.49
CA LEU A 516 -1.06 4.62 20.98
C LEU A 516 -1.56 4.64 19.53
N GLU A 517 -1.04 3.75 18.66
CA GLU A 517 -1.49 3.67 17.26
C GLU A 517 -2.95 3.21 17.15
N ALA A 518 -3.43 2.34 18.05
CA ALA A 518 -4.85 1.97 18.09
C ALA A 518 -5.74 3.15 18.50
N LYS A 519 -5.27 4.02 19.42
CA LYS A 519 -5.97 5.28 19.76
C LYS A 519 -6.02 6.24 18.59
N ARG A 520 -4.88 6.43 17.87
CA ARG A 520 -4.81 7.24 16.64
C ARG A 520 -5.75 6.74 15.55
N ALA A 521 -5.83 5.42 15.37
CA ALA A 521 -6.75 4.80 14.41
C ALA A 521 -8.22 5.10 14.75
N LYS A 522 -8.60 5.08 16.02
CA LYS A 522 -9.94 5.49 16.45
C LYS A 522 -10.22 6.96 16.10
N LEU A 523 -9.29 7.87 16.37
CA LEU A 523 -9.46 9.28 16.03
C LEU A 523 -9.59 9.47 14.52
N LEU A 524 -8.73 8.87 13.71
CA LEU A 524 -8.76 8.97 12.24
C LEU A 524 -10.09 8.48 11.64
N THR A 525 -10.72 7.49 12.26
CA THR A 525 -12.01 6.96 11.78
C THR A 525 -13.22 7.72 12.35
N HIS A 526 -13.09 8.47 13.46
CA HIS A 526 -14.16 9.26 14.07
C HIS A 526 -14.28 10.67 13.49
N ASP A 527 -13.19 11.34 13.14
CA ASP A 527 -13.18 12.73 12.65
C ASP A 527 -13.95 12.95 11.34
N ASN A 528 -14.29 11.89 10.61
CA ASN A 528 -15.01 12.01 9.35
C ASN A 528 -16.55 11.93 9.48
N ASP A 529 -17.09 11.64 10.67
CA ASP A 529 -18.55 11.54 10.89
C ASP A 529 -19.20 12.84 11.39
N SER A 530 -18.43 13.85 11.81
CA SER A 530 -18.96 15.09 12.40
C SER A 530 -19.48 16.10 11.38
N GLY A 531 -19.64 15.73 10.11
CA GLY A 531 -20.18 16.59 9.05
C GLY A 531 -21.71 16.67 8.97
N GLY A 532 -22.46 16.08 9.88
CA GLY A 532 -23.92 16.05 9.81
C GLY A 532 -24.60 16.28 11.16
N CYS A 533 -25.20 17.46 11.30
CA CYS A 533 -26.24 17.88 12.24
C CYS A 533 -25.84 18.15 13.71
N GLY A 534 -25.88 19.41 14.10
CA GLY A 534 -25.89 19.86 15.51
C GLY A 534 -24.94 21.03 15.78
N ASP A 535 -25.35 22.24 15.40
CA ASP A 535 -24.67 23.49 15.73
C ASP A 535 -24.63 23.74 17.24
N SER A 536 -23.48 24.18 17.72
CA SER A 536 -23.20 24.91 18.97
C SER A 536 -22.64 24.18 20.21
N VAL A 537 -22.70 22.85 20.33
CA VAL A 537 -22.00 22.14 21.43
C VAL A 537 -20.78 21.33 20.90
N VAL A 538 -20.62 21.27 19.61
CA VAL A 538 -19.63 20.45 18.89
C VAL A 538 -18.29 21.19 18.69
N ALA A 539 -18.30 22.54 18.64
CA ALA A 539 -17.08 23.33 18.41
C ALA A 539 -16.02 23.15 19.49
N ASP A 540 -16.42 23.16 20.76
CA ASP A 540 -15.49 22.97 21.90
C ASP A 540 -14.95 21.53 21.99
N ASN A 541 -15.71 20.54 21.51
CA ASN A 541 -15.26 19.14 21.45
C ASN A 541 -14.36 18.85 20.24
N GLU A 542 -14.53 19.54 19.12
CA GLU A 542 -13.65 19.38 17.93
C GLU A 542 -12.29 20.01 18.15
N GLU A 543 -12.24 21.19 18.79
CA GLU A 543 -10.99 21.87 19.10
C GLU A 543 -10.16 21.09 20.14
N ASN A 544 -10.80 20.50 21.14
CA ASN A 544 -10.18 19.61 22.11
C ASN A 544 -9.68 18.30 21.46
N LYS A 545 -10.43 17.70 20.53
CA LYS A 545 -10.03 16.50 19.80
C LYS A 545 -8.87 16.79 18.83
N GLU A 546 -8.91 17.94 18.12
CA GLU A 546 -7.80 18.36 17.24
C GLU A 546 -6.53 18.69 18.04
N GLN A 547 -6.67 19.26 19.23
CA GLN A 547 -5.56 19.47 20.16
C GLN A 547 -5.03 18.15 20.72
N GLU A 548 -5.88 17.20 21.05
CA GLU A 548 -5.48 15.86 21.50
C GLU A 548 -4.79 15.08 20.37
N TYR A 549 -5.30 15.14 19.13
CA TYR A 549 -4.67 14.57 17.95
C TYR A 549 -3.33 15.23 17.66
N LYS A 550 -3.22 16.56 17.72
CA LYS A 550 -1.95 17.31 17.61
C LYS A 550 -0.98 16.93 18.72
N LYS A 551 -1.41 16.82 19.96
CA LYS A 551 -0.59 16.36 21.10
C LYS A 551 -0.09 14.93 20.91
N LEU A 552 -0.92 14.04 20.35
CA LEU A 552 -0.53 12.66 20.05
C LEU A 552 0.45 12.58 18.87
N LEU A 553 0.32 13.46 17.88
CA LEU A 553 1.25 13.55 16.74
C LEU A 553 2.59 14.20 17.10
N THR A 554 2.60 15.13 18.06
CA THR A 554 3.80 15.88 18.47
C THR A 554 4.53 15.26 19.65
N LYS A 555 3.97 14.21 20.28
CA LYS A 555 4.64 13.50 21.36
C LYS A 555 5.91 12.82 20.82
N PRO A 556 7.11 13.27 21.24
CA PRO A 556 8.34 12.59 20.83
C PRO A 556 8.31 11.17 21.37
N GLU A 557 8.74 10.20 20.55
CA GLU A 557 8.82 8.77 20.88
C GLU A 557 9.88 8.46 21.99
N ASN A 558 10.29 9.46 22.78
CA ASN A 558 11.32 9.31 23.81
C ASN A 558 10.87 9.96 25.11
N LYS A 559 10.32 9.14 26.02
CA LYS A 559 10.50 9.29 27.47
C LYS A 559 10.15 7.99 28.19
N GLN A 560 10.98 6.98 28.02
CA GLN A 560 11.16 5.90 29.00
C GLN A 560 12.59 5.34 28.78
N GLY A 561 13.57 5.93 29.48
CA GLY A 561 14.95 5.47 29.42
C GLY A 561 16.00 6.46 29.95
N GLU A 562 15.59 7.41 30.79
CA GLU A 562 16.54 8.22 31.57
C GLU A 562 16.21 8.16 33.06
N GLU A 563 16.36 7.00 33.63
CA GLU A 563 16.66 6.79 35.06
C GLU A 563 17.63 5.63 35.17
N SER A 564 18.87 5.97 35.30
CA SER A 564 20.07 5.25 35.73
C SER A 564 21.19 5.27 34.69
N LEU A 565 21.99 6.32 34.79
CA LEU A 565 23.44 6.29 34.66
C LEU A 565 23.95 7.69 34.96
N GLY A 566 23.97 8.00 36.26
CA GLY A 566 24.82 9.04 36.78
C GLY A 566 26.27 8.53 36.72
N PHE A 567 27.06 9.12 35.81
CA PHE A 567 28.51 9.12 35.93
C PHE A 567 28.97 10.56 35.75
N GLY A 568 29.65 11.03 36.80
CA GLY A 568 30.20 12.34 36.88
C GLY A 568 31.21 12.63 35.76
N ALA A 569 31.18 13.88 35.33
CA ALA A 569 32.24 14.48 34.57
C ALA A 569 32.62 15.79 35.31
N ASP A 570 33.48 15.63 36.29
CA ASP A 570 34.46 16.66 36.65
C ASP A 570 35.80 16.25 36.03
N LEU A 571 36.46 17.24 35.40
CA LEU A 571 37.87 17.39 35.08
C LEU A 571 38.23 17.50 33.58
N VAL A 572 38.61 18.73 33.32
CA VAL A 572 39.47 19.35 32.30
C VAL A 572 38.81 19.66 30.99
#